data_9e5615630ef2199416a4f59201565ad3
#
_entry.id   9e5615630ef2199416a4f59201565ad3
#
_cell.length_a   1.000
_cell.length_b   1.000
_cell.length_c   1.000
_cell.angle_alpha   90.00
_cell.angle_beta   90.00
_cell.angle_gamma   90.00
#
_symmetry.space_group_name_H-M   'P 1'
#
loop_
_entity.id
_entity.type
_entity.pdbx_description
1 polymer ?
#
loop_
_entity_poly.entity_id
_entity_poly.type
_entity_poly.pdbx_seq_one_letter_code
_entity_poly.pdbx_strand_id
1 'polypeptide(L)'
;NMDVIGVLYAGFIGMYGEWHRSFHGLDKDPAAREKVISALLNIIPKDRKLIIRYPRHKNSYLKRVTGRLINQPITESEAHSMRAEARMGVADDGFMVGKNDASTFSPRPSKEYDYMTQETLFVPMEGELFWANSRPYGIKKDDGLEAIKRFWEHHYFMFSYTHNHSVYEGWKWKEKYNARYSLDEWKTEKLDPEF
;
A
#
# COMPACT_ATOMS: atom_id res chain seq x y z
N ASN A 1 -25.66 -1.30 -3.35
CA ASN A 1 -25.52 -0.64 -2.04
C ASN A 1 -24.11 -0.09 -1.90
N MET A 2 -23.95 1.21 -2.15
CA MET A 2 -22.65 1.88 -2.02
C MET A 2 -22.26 2.13 -0.55
N ASP A 3 -23.20 1.97 0.37
CA ASP A 3 -22.99 2.28 1.80
C ASP A 3 -21.99 1.37 2.50
N VAL A 4 -21.80 0.16 1.95
CA VAL A 4 -20.85 -0.83 2.51
C VAL A 4 -19.47 -0.81 1.83
N ILE A 5 -19.30 0.00 0.79
CA ILE A 5 -18.02 0.10 0.04
C ILE A 5 -17.28 1.34 0.52
N GLY A 6 -16.28 1.16 1.36
CA GLY A 6 -15.41 2.26 1.80
C GLY A 6 -14.34 2.65 0.79
N VAL A 7 -13.81 1.65 0.09
CA VAL A 7 -12.67 1.79 -0.82
C VAL A 7 -12.90 0.98 -2.09
N LEU A 8 -12.51 1.52 -3.24
CA LEU A 8 -12.46 0.81 -4.51
C LEU A 8 -10.99 0.58 -4.90
N TYR A 9 -10.63 -0.65 -5.18
CA TYR A 9 -9.34 -0.97 -5.82
C TYR A 9 -9.46 -0.80 -7.34
N ALA A 10 -8.56 -0.04 -7.94
CA ALA A 10 -8.57 0.26 -9.38
C ALA A 10 -7.89 -0.85 -10.18
N GLY A 11 -8.47 -2.02 -10.23
CA GLY A 11 -7.94 -3.21 -10.91
C GLY A 11 -8.19 -3.23 -12.43
N PHE A 12 -7.86 -2.17 -13.18
CA PHE A 12 -8.27 -2.03 -14.58
C PHE A 12 -7.13 -2.05 -15.60
N ILE A 13 -5.90 -1.89 -15.21
CA ILE A 13 -4.75 -1.83 -16.12
C ILE A 13 -3.83 -3.03 -15.87
N GLY A 14 -3.41 -3.68 -16.95
CA GLY A 14 -2.51 -4.82 -16.92
C GLY A 14 -3.20 -6.17 -16.82
N MET A 15 -2.43 -7.24 -16.96
CA MET A 15 -2.95 -8.60 -17.03
C MET A 15 -3.76 -9.01 -15.78
N TYR A 16 -3.34 -8.54 -14.61
CA TYR A 16 -3.97 -8.85 -13.33
C TYR A 16 -4.67 -7.65 -12.69
N GLY A 17 -4.77 -6.52 -13.41
CA GLY A 17 -5.27 -5.28 -12.84
C GLY A 17 -4.26 -4.52 -11.97
N GLU A 18 -3.02 -4.96 -11.91
CA GLU A 18 -1.97 -4.43 -11.03
C GLU A 18 -1.13 -3.32 -11.66
N TRP A 19 -1.62 -2.68 -12.72
CA TRP A 19 -0.98 -1.52 -13.35
C TRP A 19 0.40 -1.78 -13.95
N HIS A 20 0.67 -3.01 -14.34
CA HIS A 20 1.87 -3.43 -15.06
C HIS A 20 1.55 -4.50 -16.12
N ARG A 21 2.47 -4.72 -17.04
CA ARG A 21 2.35 -5.73 -18.13
C ARG A 21 1.06 -5.61 -18.94
N SER A 22 0.65 -4.39 -19.27
CA SER A 22 -0.47 -4.17 -20.18
C SER A 22 -0.07 -4.52 -21.62
N PHE A 23 -0.85 -5.35 -22.29
CA PHE A 23 -0.60 -5.72 -23.70
C PHE A 23 -0.59 -4.53 -24.65
N HIS A 24 -1.35 -3.48 -24.34
CA HIS A 24 -1.45 -2.26 -25.14
C HIS A 24 -0.60 -1.10 -24.58
N GLY A 25 0.29 -1.36 -23.63
CA GLY A 25 1.17 -0.36 -23.05
C GLY A 25 0.49 0.71 -22.19
N LEU A 26 -0.76 0.51 -21.77
CA LEU A 26 -1.50 1.48 -20.94
C LEU A 26 -0.82 1.76 -19.59
N ASP A 27 -0.11 0.77 -19.07
CA ASP A 27 0.69 0.89 -17.83
C ASP A 27 1.88 1.85 -18.00
N LYS A 28 2.35 2.07 -19.21
CA LYS A 28 3.47 2.99 -19.54
C LYS A 28 3.00 4.36 -20.00
N ASP A 29 1.72 4.51 -20.36
CA ASP A 29 1.16 5.77 -20.84
C ASP A 29 0.52 6.58 -19.70
N PRO A 30 1.13 7.71 -19.27
CA PRO A 30 0.57 8.56 -18.23
C PRO A 30 -0.79 9.14 -18.56
N ALA A 31 -1.09 9.42 -19.85
CA ALA A 31 -2.36 9.97 -20.26
C ALA A 31 -3.48 8.91 -20.21
N ALA A 32 -3.18 7.68 -20.57
CA ALA A 32 -4.12 6.58 -20.42
C ALA A 32 -4.45 6.32 -18.94
N ARG A 33 -3.42 6.27 -18.07
CA ARG A 33 -3.62 6.13 -16.61
C ARG A 33 -4.45 7.27 -16.04
N GLU A 34 -4.19 8.51 -16.44
CA GLU A 34 -4.95 9.68 -16.02
C GLU A 34 -6.43 9.55 -16.38
N LYS A 35 -6.76 9.13 -17.60
CA LYS A 35 -8.15 8.92 -18.03
C LYS A 35 -8.87 7.90 -17.15
N VAL A 36 -8.22 6.76 -16.86
CA VAL A 36 -8.80 5.71 -16.02
C VAL A 36 -9.01 6.21 -14.59
N ILE A 37 -8.01 6.83 -13.96
CA ILE A 37 -8.11 7.35 -12.59
C ILE A 37 -9.20 8.42 -12.51
N SER A 38 -9.23 9.37 -13.45
CA SER A 38 -10.23 10.43 -13.49
C SER A 38 -11.65 9.89 -13.64
N ALA A 39 -11.85 8.90 -14.52
CA ALA A 39 -13.13 8.25 -14.69
C ALA A 39 -13.62 7.58 -13.39
N LEU A 40 -12.74 6.85 -12.71
CA LEU A 40 -13.05 6.18 -11.44
C LEU A 40 -13.36 7.19 -10.32
N LEU A 41 -12.54 8.22 -10.16
CA LEU A 41 -12.77 9.29 -9.17
C LEU A 41 -14.07 10.07 -9.41
N ASN A 42 -14.54 10.13 -10.67
CA ASN A 42 -15.81 10.77 -11.01
C ASN A 42 -17.02 9.88 -10.73
N ILE A 43 -16.89 8.57 -10.90
CA ILE A 43 -17.98 7.60 -10.72
C ILE A 43 -18.23 7.28 -9.25
N ILE A 44 -17.17 7.06 -8.46
CA ILE A 44 -17.32 6.73 -7.03
C ILE A 44 -17.77 7.96 -6.23
N PRO A 45 -18.63 7.79 -5.20
CA PRO A 45 -19.02 8.88 -4.31
C PRO A 45 -17.81 9.65 -3.77
N LYS A 46 -17.98 10.95 -3.54
CA LYS A 46 -16.86 11.83 -3.17
C LYS A 46 -16.23 11.49 -1.82
N ASP A 47 -16.98 10.87 -0.93
CA ASP A 47 -16.54 10.39 0.38
C ASP A 47 -15.86 9.01 0.33
N ARG A 48 -15.77 8.38 -0.84
CA ARG A 48 -15.12 7.07 -1.04
C ARG A 48 -13.71 7.25 -1.56
N LYS A 49 -12.85 6.30 -1.20
CA LYS A 49 -11.43 6.29 -1.56
C LYS A 49 -11.19 5.36 -2.75
N LEU A 50 -10.17 5.69 -3.53
CA LEU A 50 -9.66 4.89 -4.64
C LEU A 50 -8.26 4.42 -4.32
N ILE A 51 -8.01 3.11 -4.34
CA ILE A 51 -6.65 2.56 -4.22
C ILE A 51 -6.12 2.22 -5.61
N ILE A 52 -4.89 2.63 -5.88
CA ILE A 52 -4.17 2.26 -7.09
C ILE A 52 -2.84 1.61 -6.75
N ARG A 53 -2.36 0.76 -7.63
CA ARG A 53 -1.01 0.22 -7.53
C ARG A 53 0.03 1.32 -7.77
N TYR A 54 1.08 1.33 -7.00
CA TYR A 54 2.28 2.17 -7.08
C TYR A 54 2.13 3.65 -6.68
N PRO A 55 2.92 4.10 -5.71
CA PRO A 55 3.01 5.52 -5.34
C PRO A 55 3.36 6.42 -6.53
N ARG A 56 4.26 5.95 -7.40
CA ARG A 56 4.66 6.70 -8.61
C ARG A 56 3.51 6.99 -9.57
N HIS A 57 2.50 6.12 -9.65
CA HIS A 57 1.33 6.37 -10.49
C HIS A 57 0.40 7.42 -9.88
N LYS A 58 0.18 7.36 -8.56
CA LYS A 58 -0.51 8.41 -7.80
C LYS A 58 0.20 9.77 -8.00
N ASN A 59 1.50 9.82 -7.73
CA ASN A 59 2.31 11.02 -7.89
C ASN A 59 2.24 11.58 -9.33
N SER A 60 2.36 10.72 -10.34
CA SER A 60 2.25 11.12 -11.75
C SER A 60 0.90 11.73 -12.06
N TYR A 61 -0.18 11.13 -11.59
CA TYR A 61 -1.55 11.63 -11.76
C TYR A 61 -1.72 13.00 -11.09
N LEU A 62 -1.39 13.10 -9.80
CA LEU A 62 -1.57 14.35 -9.04
C LEU A 62 -0.73 15.49 -9.62
N LYS A 63 0.51 15.23 -10.03
CA LYS A 63 1.32 16.24 -10.71
C LYS A 63 0.67 16.77 -11.98
N ARG A 64 0.07 15.90 -12.79
CA ARG A 64 -0.55 16.28 -14.06
C ARG A 64 -1.86 17.04 -13.87
N VAL A 65 -2.69 16.62 -12.90
CA VAL A 65 -4.06 17.12 -12.74
C VAL A 65 -4.13 18.31 -11.77
N THR A 66 -3.31 18.30 -10.73
CA THR A 66 -3.36 19.33 -9.67
C THR A 66 -2.10 20.18 -9.58
N GLY A 67 -1.03 19.83 -10.28
CA GLY A 67 0.29 20.49 -10.17
C GLY A 67 1.08 20.11 -8.92
N ARG A 68 0.61 19.15 -8.10
CA ARG A 68 1.30 18.73 -6.86
C ARG A 68 2.70 18.20 -7.14
N LEU A 69 3.65 18.51 -6.27
CA LEU A 69 5.02 18.02 -6.41
C LEU A 69 5.11 16.50 -6.17
N ILE A 70 6.06 15.87 -6.81
CA ILE A 70 6.36 14.44 -6.61
C ILE A 70 6.81 14.23 -5.16
N ASN A 71 6.25 13.20 -4.51
CA ASN A 71 6.52 12.86 -3.11
C ASN A 71 6.21 14.02 -2.12
N GLN A 72 5.23 14.85 -2.45
CA GLN A 72 4.68 15.82 -1.53
C GLN A 72 3.50 15.18 -0.80
N PRO A 73 3.61 14.86 0.50
CA PRO A 73 2.53 14.24 1.25
C PRO A 73 1.36 15.19 1.42
N ILE A 74 0.17 14.62 1.60
CA ILE A 74 -1.04 15.34 1.96
C ILE A 74 -0.91 15.86 3.40
N THR A 75 -1.43 17.04 3.65
CA THR A 75 -1.49 17.62 4.99
C THR A 75 -2.80 17.24 5.70
N GLU A 76 -2.83 17.37 7.03
CA GLU A 76 -4.04 17.15 7.82
C GLU A 76 -5.20 18.01 7.34
N SER A 77 -4.96 19.27 7.00
CA SER A 77 -5.99 20.18 6.50
C SER A 77 -6.55 19.77 5.13
N GLU A 78 -5.80 19.03 4.35
CA GLU A 78 -6.24 18.49 3.05
C GLU A 78 -6.94 17.12 3.18
N ALA A 79 -6.65 16.36 4.26
CA ALA A 79 -6.99 14.95 4.42
C ALA A 79 -8.49 14.64 4.29
N HIS A 80 -9.35 15.54 4.76
CA HIS A 80 -10.80 15.38 4.73
C HIS A 80 -11.48 16.08 3.56
N SER A 81 -10.68 16.62 2.64
CA SER A 81 -11.23 17.22 1.43
C SER A 81 -11.75 16.17 0.46
N MET A 82 -12.68 16.56 -0.41
CA MET A 82 -13.16 15.68 -1.47
C MET A 82 -12.27 15.71 -2.73
N ARG A 83 -11.07 16.25 -2.62
CA ARG A 83 -10.11 16.41 -3.73
C ARG A 83 -9.42 15.08 -4.02
N ALA A 84 -8.85 14.97 -5.21
CA ALA A 84 -8.20 13.74 -5.67
C ALA A 84 -7.08 13.26 -4.73
N GLU A 85 -6.24 14.17 -4.24
CA GLU A 85 -5.14 13.86 -3.34
C GLU A 85 -5.60 13.20 -2.03
N ALA A 86 -6.72 13.62 -1.46
CA ALA A 86 -7.30 13.06 -0.25
C ALA A 86 -8.05 11.75 -0.47
N ARG A 87 -8.37 11.45 -1.72
CA ARG A 87 -9.19 10.29 -2.09
C ARG A 87 -8.39 9.11 -2.62
N MET A 88 -7.11 9.31 -2.93
CA MET A 88 -6.28 8.27 -3.55
C MET A 88 -5.36 7.61 -2.52
N GLY A 89 -5.54 6.33 -2.32
CA GLY A 89 -4.62 5.44 -1.61
C GLY A 89 -3.72 4.65 -2.53
N VAL A 90 -2.91 3.77 -1.95
CA VAL A 90 -1.93 2.96 -2.68
C VAL A 90 -2.01 1.50 -2.22
N ALA A 91 -1.77 0.57 -3.14
CA ALA A 91 -1.62 -0.85 -2.85
C ALA A 91 -0.16 -1.30 -3.00
N ASP A 92 0.24 -2.19 -2.12
CA ASP A 92 1.52 -2.89 -2.12
C ASP A 92 1.31 -4.39 -2.31
N ASP A 93 1.28 -4.85 -3.55
CA ASP A 93 1.11 -6.28 -3.89
C ASP A 93 2.39 -7.11 -3.73
N GLY A 94 3.40 -6.60 -3.14
CA GLY A 94 4.66 -7.29 -3.00
C GLY A 94 5.29 -7.09 -1.64
N PHE A 95 4.44 -6.95 -0.64
CA PHE A 95 4.83 -6.65 0.73
C PHE A 95 6.03 -7.48 1.19
N MET A 96 7.10 -6.79 1.61
CA MET A 96 8.37 -7.35 2.07
C MET A 96 9.19 -8.14 1.04
N VAL A 97 8.83 -8.12 -0.23
CA VAL A 97 9.60 -8.78 -1.29
C VAL A 97 10.78 -7.92 -1.72
N GLY A 98 11.95 -8.24 -1.19
CA GLY A 98 13.20 -7.51 -1.47
C GLY A 98 13.20 -6.10 -0.88
N LYS A 99 14.03 -5.22 -1.48
CA LYS A 99 14.21 -3.84 -1.00
C LYS A 99 13.13 -2.86 -1.48
N ASN A 100 12.25 -3.30 -2.36
CA ASN A 100 11.31 -2.42 -3.05
C ASN A 100 9.91 -3.02 -3.19
N ASP A 101 9.60 -4.03 -2.39
CA ASP A 101 8.30 -4.70 -2.33
C ASP A 101 7.81 -5.06 -3.74
N ALA A 102 8.54 -5.96 -4.40
CA ALA A 102 8.30 -6.39 -5.78
C ALA A 102 8.08 -5.22 -6.76
N SER A 103 8.86 -4.17 -6.62
CA SER A 103 8.80 -2.94 -7.43
C SER A 103 7.62 -2.01 -7.12
N THR A 104 6.93 -2.19 -6.01
CA THR A 104 5.93 -1.21 -5.53
C THR A 104 6.59 0.14 -5.28
N PHE A 105 7.73 0.13 -4.60
CA PHE A 105 8.51 1.33 -4.28
C PHE A 105 9.81 1.39 -5.08
N SER A 106 10.45 2.54 -5.06
CA SER A 106 11.88 2.65 -5.34
C SER A 106 12.68 1.90 -4.27
N PRO A 107 13.84 1.29 -4.61
CA PRO A 107 14.63 0.53 -3.63
C PRO A 107 14.97 1.36 -2.38
N ARG A 108 14.74 0.80 -1.21
CA ARG A 108 15.00 1.46 0.07
C ARG A 108 16.50 1.57 0.38
N PRO A 109 16.95 2.67 1.03
CA PRO A 109 16.17 3.86 1.44
C PRO A 109 15.81 4.74 0.24
N SER A 110 14.60 5.32 0.22
CA SER A 110 14.15 6.17 -0.89
C SER A 110 13.15 7.24 -0.42
N LYS A 111 13.20 8.40 -1.08
CA LYS A 111 12.24 9.49 -0.83
C LYS A 111 10.78 9.09 -1.09
N GLU A 112 10.54 8.13 -1.96
CA GLU A 112 9.20 7.61 -2.23
C GLU A 112 8.69 6.78 -1.04
N TYR A 113 9.55 6.00 -0.40
CA TYR A 113 9.22 5.24 0.80
C TYR A 113 8.93 6.18 1.97
N ASP A 114 9.80 7.18 2.20
CA ASP A 114 9.62 8.18 3.25
C ASP A 114 8.35 9.02 3.03
N TYR A 115 8.06 9.36 1.76
CA TYR A 115 6.81 10.03 1.39
C TYR A 115 5.59 9.21 1.84
N MET A 116 5.60 7.91 1.60
CA MET A 116 4.46 7.05 1.96
C MET A 116 4.22 6.99 3.46
N THR A 117 5.25 7.06 4.30
CA THR A 117 5.10 7.14 5.76
C THR A 117 4.25 8.34 6.21
N GLN A 118 4.36 9.47 5.51
CA GLN A 118 3.58 10.66 5.81
C GLN A 118 2.21 10.66 5.11
N GLU A 119 2.16 10.19 3.89
CA GLU A 119 0.96 10.15 3.06
C GLU A 119 -0.12 9.25 3.66
N THR A 120 0.28 8.08 4.14
CA THR A 120 -0.62 7.05 4.66
C THR A 120 -1.21 7.34 6.04
N LEU A 121 -0.78 8.41 6.69
CA LEU A 121 -1.51 8.97 7.84
C LEU A 121 -2.95 9.36 7.49
N PHE A 122 -3.22 9.68 6.21
CA PHE A 122 -4.49 10.29 5.79
C PHE A 122 -5.17 9.58 4.62
N VAL A 123 -4.46 8.70 3.93
CA VAL A 123 -5.02 7.93 2.81
C VAL A 123 -4.83 6.44 3.02
N PRO A 124 -5.73 5.59 2.51
CA PRO A 124 -5.63 4.16 2.72
C PRO A 124 -4.37 3.56 2.06
N MET A 125 -3.76 2.65 2.79
CA MET A 125 -2.70 1.77 2.32
C MET A 125 -3.17 0.32 2.44
N GLU A 126 -3.09 -0.42 1.34
CA GLU A 126 -3.41 -1.84 1.30
C GLU A 126 -2.15 -2.62 0.98
N GLY A 127 -2.02 -3.83 1.51
CA GLY A 127 -0.92 -4.72 1.24
C GLY A 127 -1.34 -6.13 0.93
N GLU A 128 -0.51 -6.82 0.15
CA GLU A 128 -0.70 -8.21 -0.18
C GLU A 128 0.60 -9.01 -0.07
N LEU A 129 0.51 -10.20 0.54
CA LEU A 129 1.61 -11.16 0.54
C LEU A 129 1.81 -11.73 -0.87
N PHE A 130 3.04 -11.67 -1.33
CA PHE A 130 3.43 -12.24 -2.61
C PHE A 130 3.43 -13.78 -2.57
N TRP A 131 3.39 -14.42 -3.74
CA TRP A 131 3.32 -15.88 -3.89
C TRP A 131 4.38 -16.63 -3.10
N ALA A 132 3.97 -17.71 -2.43
CA ALA A 132 4.84 -18.55 -1.58
C ALA A 132 6.09 -19.10 -2.29
N ASN A 133 6.02 -19.29 -3.59
CA ASN A 133 7.06 -19.92 -4.41
C ASN A 133 7.92 -18.91 -5.19
N SER A 134 7.78 -17.63 -4.98
CA SER A 134 8.56 -16.61 -5.68
C SER A 134 10.00 -16.55 -5.16
N ARG A 135 10.80 -17.51 -5.58
CA ARG A 135 12.26 -17.46 -5.39
C ARG A 135 12.89 -16.47 -6.38
N PRO A 136 13.92 -15.69 -5.96
CA PRO A 136 14.70 -15.72 -4.72
C PRO A 136 14.24 -14.74 -3.63
N TYR A 137 13.05 -14.19 -3.73
CA TYR A 137 12.56 -13.05 -2.94
C TYR A 137 11.74 -13.48 -1.71
N GLY A 138 11.91 -14.72 -1.26
CA GLY A 138 11.06 -15.31 -0.22
C GLY A 138 11.00 -14.50 1.06
N ILE A 139 9.80 -14.02 1.37
CA ILE A 139 9.42 -13.58 2.71
C ILE A 139 9.59 -14.77 3.64
N LYS A 140 10.31 -14.59 4.73
CA LYS A 140 10.56 -15.66 5.69
C LYS A 140 9.42 -15.76 6.70
N LYS A 141 9.18 -16.97 7.17
CA LYS A 141 8.23 -17.20 8.28
C LYS A 141 8.63 -16.46 9.58
N ASP A 142 9.87 -16.01 9.68
CA ASP A 142 10.44 -15.34 10.84
C ASP A 142 10.36 -13.82 10.79
N ASP A 143 9.83 -13.27 9.71
CA ASP A 143 9.81 -11.82 9.47
C ASP A 143 8.56 -11.12 10.06
N GLY A 144 7.81 -11.77 10.95
CA GLY A 144 6.58 -11.21 11.51
C GLY A 144 6.77 -9.90 12.27
N LEU A 145 7.88 -9.74 13.01
CA LEU A 145 8.19 -8.47 13.69
C LEU A 145 8.49 -7.35 12.69
N GLU A 146 9.22 -7.66 11.63
CA GLU A 146 9.47 -6.70 10.56
C GLU A 146 8.16 -6.33 9.85
N ALA A 147 7.26 -7.30 9.64
CA ALA A 147 5.95 -7.04 9.08
C ALA A 147 5.14 -6.06 9.94
N ILE A 148 5.12 -6.24 11.25
CA ILE A 148 4.44 -5.33 12.19
C ILE A 148 5.03 -3.92 12.08
N LYS A 149 6.35 -3.77 12.12
CA LYS A 149 7.00 -2.47 11.93
C LYS A 149 6.60 -1.81 10.63
N ARG A 150 6.54 -2.57 9.54
CA ARG A 150 6.13 -2.09 8.23
C ARG A 150 4.66 -1.67 8.18
N PHE A 151 3.77 -2.42 8.84
CA PHE A 151 2.37 -2.04 8.97
C PHE A 151 2.23 -0.69 9.68
N TRP A 152 3.05 -0.42 10.68
CA TRP A 152 3.08 0.87 11.37
C TRP A 152 3.67 1.98 10.52
N GLU A 153 4.80 1.75 9.88
CA GLU A 153 5.49 2.76 9.07
C GLU A 153 4.61 3.33 7.96
N HIS A 154 3.78 2.50 7.35
CA HIS A 154 2.90 2.89 6.25
C HIS A 154 1.41 2.77 6.57
N HIS A 155 1.05 2.64 7.85
CA HIS A 155 -0.33 2.67 8.35
C HIS A 155 -1.28 1.79 7.52
N TYR A 156 -0.91 0.53 7.29
CA TYR A 156 -1.74 -0.39 6.52
C TYR A 156 -3.09 -0.59 7.21
N PHE A 157 -4.17 -0.28 6.51
CA PHE A 157 -5.52 -0.46 7.03
C PHE A 157 -6.16 -1.78 6.57
N MET A 158 -5.62 -2.38 5.51
CA MET A 158 -6.09 -3.66 4.97
C MET A 158 -4.90 -4.48 4.48
N PHE A 159 -4.98 -5.79 4.66
CA PHE A 159 -3.91 -6.70 4.26
C PHE A 159 -4.46 -8.04 3.78
N SER A 160 -4.03 -8.48 2.58
CA SER A 160 -4.35 -9.77 2.01
C SER A 160 -3.18 -10.76 2.18
N TYR A 161 -3.49 -11.93 2.72
CA TYR A 161 -2.53 -13.04 2.83
C TYR A 161 -2.87 -14.22 1.90
N THR A 162 -3.81 -14.02 1.00
CA THR A 162 -4.41 -15.08 0.16
C THR A 162 -3.37 -15.86 -0.63
N HIS A 163 -2.35 -15.19 -1.16
CA HIS A 163 -1.32 -15.81 -1.99
C HIS A 163 -0.21 -16.50 -1.17
N ASN A 164 -0.09 -16.25 0.14
CA ASN A 164 0.98 -16.79 0.95
C ASN A 164 0.56 -17.11 2.39
N HIS A 165 -0.47 -17.91 2.51
CA HIS A 165 -1.01 -18.34 3.80
C HIS A 165 0.05 -18.96 4.72
N SER A 166 1.00 -19.71 4.17
CA SER A 166 2.03 -20.39 4.96
C SER A 166 3.01 -19.42 5.65
N VAL A 167 3.30 -18.27 5.06
CA VAL A 167 4.10 -17.21 5.68
C VAL A 167 3.29 -16.52 6.76
N TYR A 168 2.04 -16.18 6.46
CA TYR A 168 1.13 -15.58 7.43
C TYR A 168 0.96 -16.44 8.67
N GLU A 169 0.75 -17.75 8.52
CA GLU A 169 0.71 -18.70 9.64
C GLU A 169 2.01 -18.72 10.45
N GLY A 170 3.16 -18.56 9.79
CA GLY A 170 4.45 -18.42 10.48
C GLY A 170 4.61 -17.12 11.26
N TRP A 171 3.82 -16.09 10.93
CA TRP A 171 3.78 -14.82 11.66
C TRP A 171 2.84 -14.83 12.86
N LYS A 172 2.06 -15.85 13.05
CA LYS A 172 1.25 -16.03 14.27
C LYS A 172 2.16 -16.01 15.48
N TRP A 173 2.28 -14.85 16.05
CA TRP A 173 3.27 -14.52 17.04
C TRP A 173 3.07 -15.19 18.40
N LYS A 174 1.85 -15.67 18.71
CA LYS A 174 1.54 -16.31 19.99
C LYS A 174 2.43 -17.50 20.33
N GLU A 175 2.81 -18.28 19.33
CA GLU A 175 3.63 -19.48 19.56
C GLU A 175 5.13 -19.22 19.49
N LYS A 176 5.54 -18.23 18.70
CA LYS A 176 6.95 -18.02 18.36
C LYS A 176 7.62 -16.89 19.16
N TYR A 177 6.88 -15.85 19.49
CA TYR A 177 7.43 -14.66 20.14
C TYR A 177 7.17 -14.61 21.64
N ASN A 178 6.11 -15.25 22.15
CA ASN A 178 5.94 -15.48 23.59
C ASN A 178 7.09 -16.27 24.23
N ALA A 179 7.84 -17.04 23.43
CA ALA A 179 9.04 -17.71 23.92
C ALA A 179 10.28 -16.79 24.00
N ARG A 180 10.24 -15.59 23.40
CA ARG A 180 11.38 -14.67 23.34
C ARG A 180 11.18 -13.37 24.10
N TYR A 181 9.92 -12.92 24.24
CA TYR A 181 9.60 -11.64 24.87
C TYR A 181 8.37 -11.81 25.76
N SER A 182 8.48 -11.35 27.01
CA SER A 182 7.30 -11.16 27.84
C SER A 182 6.44 -10.00 27.28
N LEU A 183 5.16 -9.96 27.66
CA LEU A 183 4.27 -8.86 27.27
C LEU A 183 4.83 -7.48 27.67
N ASP A 184 5.54 -7.44 28.78
CA ASP A 184 6.16 -6.21 29.31
C ASP A 184 7.37 -5.78 28.49
N GLU A 185 8.18 -6.74 27.99
CA GLU A 185 9.27 -6.44 27.05
C GLU A 185 8.74 -5.91 25.72
N TRP A 186 7.62 -6.42 25.25
CA TRP A 186 6.94 -5.91 24.08
C TRP A 186 6.52 -4.43 24.23
N LYS A 187 5.92 -4.08 25.35
CA LYS A 187 5.51 -2.70 25.66
C LYS A 187 6.72 -1.79 25.83
N THR A 188 7.79 -2.27 26.46
CA THR A 188 9.02 -1.51 26.70
C THR A 188 9.76 -1.21 25.39
N GLU A 189 9.79 -2.17 24.48
CA GLU A 189 10.40 -2.01 23.15
C GLU A 189 9.52 -1.20 22.17
N LYS A 190 8.35 -0.72 22.60
CA LYS A 190 7.36 -0.04 21.73
C LYS A 190 6.95 -0.86 20.51
N LEU A 191 6.98 -2.19 20.65
CA LEU A 191 6.56 -3.13 19.63
C LEU A 191 5.05 -3.39 19.67
N ASP A 192 4.43 -2.98 20.79
CA ASP A 192 2.98 -2.94 20.97
C ASP A 192 2.57 -1.49 21.19
N PRO A 193 2.15 -0.79 20.15
CA PRO A 193 1.60 0.55 20.31
C PRO A 193 0.28 0.43 21.06
N GLU A 194 0.07 1.25 22.03
CA GLU A 194 -1.22 1.40 22.69
C GLU A 194 -2.25 1.80 21.64
N PHE A 195 -3.20 0.90 21.37
CA PHE A 195 -4.45 1.21 20.71
C PHE A 195 -5.42 1.80 21.73
#